data_6efd97890d8d325667c0a66228d95f8c
#
_entry.id   6efd97890d8d325667c0a66228d95f8c
#
_cell.length_a   1.000
_cell.length_b   1.000
_cell.length_c   1.000
_cell.angle_alpha   90.00
_cell.angle_beta   90.00
_cell.angle_gamma   90.00
#
_symmetry.space_group_name_H-M   'P 1'
#
loop_
_entity.id
_entity.type
_entity.pdbx_description
1 polymer ?
#
loop_
_entity_poly.entity_id
_entity_poly.type
_entity_poly.pdbx_seq_one_letter_code
_entity_poly.pdbx_strand_id
1 'polypeptide(L)'
;MNRTAILPPKKAVDTAVTTRICDLWGCLHTKKDLLKLVNVALEGLYGERACSVSMAQLNKTAYSSHNPDRYYTFKIPKKKKGEFRTIDAPEPTLKYIQQGLNLVLQTVYTPHSAAMGFVPRRSVVTGARMHLGQRLVYNIDLKDFFHTITSGRLYSRLTSKPFCLDGKVAGIITDICCYSGPDGRNVLPMGAPTSPTITNIICERMDTKLTRLAKAYGLKYSRYADDITFSGMANVFGEDSRFIKSLRNIIEREEGFTINPDKTRLCHRGMRQEVTGVTVNEKENVPRWYVGQLRTMLHNWEMDGHDKAQAVFECHYVPKFTRPSSGLPPIHHIENVIAGKLLYLKMVKGETDTTYKALNRRFAALMDSLKKRATLIK
;
A
#
# COMPACT_ATOMS: atom_id res chain seq x y z
N MET A 1 -9.35 -18.30 23.99
CA MET A 1 -10.38 -17.40 23.43
C MET A 1 -9.90 -16.89 22.08
N ASN A 2 -10.58 -17.27 20.99
CA ASN A 2 -10.18 -16.94 19.61
C ASN A 2 -10.15 -15.43 19.35
N ARG A 3 -8.95 -14.86 19.20
CA ARG A 3 -8.68 -13.42 18.97
C ARG A 3 -8.86 -12.96 17.52
N THR A 4 -9.41 -13.75 16.68
CA THR A 4 -9.71 -13.38 15.27
C THR A 4 -11.20 -13.23 15.06
N ALA A 5 -11.79 -12.16 15.61
CA ALA A 5 -13.06 -11.69 15.07
C ALA A 5 -12.82 -11.31 13.61
N ILE A 6 -13.25 -12.15 12.69
CA ILE A 6 -13.23 -11.88 11.25
C ILE A 6 -14.17 -10.70 11.03
N LEU A 7 -13.60 -9.52 10.78
CA LEU A 7 -14.41 -8.34 10.46
C LEU A 7 -15.23 -8.61 9.19
N PRO A 8 -16.47 -8.14 9.12
CA PRO A 8 -17.32 -8.35 7.95
C PRO A 8 -16.68 -7.75 6.68
N PRO A 9 -16.96 -8.32 5.50
CA PRO A 9 -16.41 -7.81 4.25
C PRO A 9 -16.90 -6.38 3.98
N LYS A 10 -16.03 -5.52 3.43
CA LYS A 10 -16.38 -4.16 3.05
C LYS A 10 -17.35 -4.15 1.87
N LYS A 11 -18.34 -3.28 1.94
CA LYS A 11 -19.24 -2.97 0.83
C LYS A 11 -18.64 -1.86 -0.06
N ALA A 12 -19.12 -1.74 -1.30
CA ALA A 12 -18.93 -0.52 -2.09
C ALA A 12 -19.60 0.66 -1.35
N VAL A 13 -18.89 1.77 -1.24
CA VAL A 13 -19.38 2.96 -0.52
C VAL A 13 -20.27 3.76 -1.44
N ASP A 14 -21.50 4.06 -0.98
CA ASP A 14 -22.48 4.85 -1.70
C ASP A 14 -22.10 6.34 -1.67
N THR A 15 -22.51 7.07 -2.72
CA THR A 15 -22.37 8.52 -2.82
C THR A 15 -23.10 9.25 -1.69
N ALA A 16 -24.24 8.77 -1.25
CA ALA A 16 -24.97 9.32 -0.10
C ALA A 16 -24.16 9.30 1.19
N VAL A 17 -23.40 8.22 1.42
CA VAL A 17 -22.51 8.10 2.59
C VAL A 17 -21.36 9.11 2.49
N THR A 18 -20.75 9.26 1.33
CA THR A 18 -19.64 10.21 1.15
C THR A 18 -20.11 11.65 1.33
N THR A 19 -21.29 12.02 0.82
CA THR A 19 -21.89 13.34 1.06
C THR A 19 -22.11 13.58 2.56
N ARG A 20 -22.74 12.62 3.25
CA ARG A 20 -22.97 12.73 4.71
C ARG A 20 -21.67 12.83 5.51
N ILE A 21 -20.59 12.17 5.08
CA ILE A 21 -19.26 12.30 5.68
C ILE A 21 -18.74 13.75 5.52
N CYS A 22 -18.85 14.33 4.32
CA CYS A 22 -18.42 15.71 4.05
C CYS A 22 -19.19 16.71 4.91
N ASP A 23 -20.52 16.57 5.03
CA ASP A 23 -21.35 17.45 5.86
C ASP A 23 -20.96 17.38 7.33
N LEU A 24 -20.79 16.17 7.87
CA LEU A 24 -20.36 15.97 9.26
C LEU A 24 -18.93 16.47 9.50
N TRP A 25 -18.03 16.35 8.51
CA TRP A 25 -16.67 16.88 8.62
C TRP A 25 -16.66 18.40 8.74
N GLY A 26 -17.52 19.11 8.01
CA GLY A 26 -17.66 20.57 8.11
C GLY A 26 -18.12 21.06 9.49
N CYS A 27 -18.76 20.18 10.28
CA CYS A 27 -19.28 20.47 11.64
C CYS A 27 -18.48 19.73 12.73
N LEU A 28 -17.24 19.32 12.48
CA LEU A 28 -16.44 18.48 13.36
C LEU A 28 -15.70 19.34 14.43
N HIS A 29 -16.31 19.54 15.58
CA HIS A 29 -15.75 20.36 16.67
C HIS A 29 -15.50 19.58 17.95
N THR A 30 -16.22 18.48 18.16
CA THR A 30 -16.17 17.73 19.42
C THR A 30 -15.85 16.25 19.20
N LYS A 31 -15.44 15.58 20.27
CA LYS A 31 -15.27 14.12 20.29
C LYS A 31 -16.57 13.36 19.97
N LYS A 32 -17.73 13.92 20.34
CA LYS A 32 -19.03 13.34 20.00
C LYS A 32 -19.27 13.38 18.49
N ASP A 33 -18.90 14.49 17.84
CA ASP A 33 -19.01 14.63 16.38
C ASP A 33 -18.09 13.64 15.68
N LEU A 34 -16.85 13.46 16.17
CA LEU A 34 -15.92 12.47 15.65
C LEU A 34 -16.48 11.05 15.78
N LEU A 35 -17.07 10.70 16.92
CA LEU A 35 -17.70 9.39 17.13
C LEU A 35 -18.84 9.17 16.13
N LYS A 36 -19.71 10.15 15.95
CA LYS A 36 -20.81 10.10 14.98
C LYS A 36 -20.28 9.91 13.56
N LEU A 37 -19.25 10.67 13.18
CA LEU A 37 -18.61 10.62 11.87
C LEU A 37 -18.01 9.24 11.59
N VAL A 38 -17.28 8.67 12.56
CA VAL A 38 -16.69 7.33 12.45
C VAL A 38 -17.76 6.26 12.30
N ASN A 39 -18.86 6.35 13.08
CA ASN A 39 -19.96 5.39 12.99
C ASN A 39 -20.67 5.45 11.62
N VAL A 40 -20.93 6.64 11.08
CA VAL A 40 -21.47 6.80 9.71
C VAL A 40 -20.54 6.17 8.66
N ALA A 41 -19.24 6.36 8.80
CA ALA A 41 -18.28 5.76 7.90
C ALA A 41 -18.25 4.22 8.00
N LEU A 42 -18.38 3.68 9.21
CA LEU A 42 -18.46 2.23 9.44
C LEU A 42 -19.74 1.62 8.88
N GLU A 43 -20.89 2.29 9.04
CA GLU A 43 -22.14 1.92 8.38
C GLU A 43 -21.98 1.87 6.85
N GLY A 44 -21.32 2.86 6.26
CA GLY A 44 -21.01 2.89 4.84
C GLY A 44 -20.11 1.73 4.38
N LEU A 45 -19.15 1.31 5.20
CA LEU A 45 -18.23 0.20 4.90
C LEU A 45 -18.87 -1.17 5.05
N TYR A 46 -19.72 -1.36 6.07
CA TYR A 46 -20.17 -2.69 6.49
C TYR A 46 -21.68 -2.89 6.37
N GLY A 47 -22.47 -1.83 6.18
CA GLY A 47 -23.93 -1.87 6.11
C GLY A 47 -24.52 -2.42 7.40
N GLU A 48 -25.52 -3.31 7.31
CA GLU A 48 -26.17 -3.95 8.46
C GLU A 48 -25.24 -4.74 9.38
N ARG A 49 -24.04 -5.10 8.90
CA ARG A 49 -23.02 -5.79 9.71
C ARG A 49 -22.13 -4.80 10.50
N ALA A 50 -22.39 -3.51 10.39
CA ALA A 50 -21.65 -2.51 11.15
C ALA A 50 -22.01 -2.60 12.63
N CYS A 51 -20.97 -2.61 13.47
CA CYS A 51 -21.13 -2.48 14.92
C CYS A 51 -20.85 -1.02 15.30
N SER A 52 -21.79 -0.38 16.00
CA SER A 52 -21.60 0.99 16.48
C SER A 52 -20.49 1.03 17.53
N VAL A 53 -19.56 1.96 17.34
CA VAL A 53 -18.50 2.26 18.30
C VAL A 53 -19.09 3.12 19.40
N SER A 54 -18.87 2.74 20.67
CA SER A 54 -19.28 3.53 21.83
C SER A 54 -18.23 4.58 22.21
N MET A 55 -18.64 5.59 23.01
CA MET A 55 -17.71 6.58 23.55
C MET A 55 -16.63 5.94 24.43
N ALA A 56 -16.98 4.89 25.18
CA ALA A 56 -16.00 4.17 26.00
C ALA A 56 -14.91 3.48 25.15
N GLN A 57 -15.30 2.86 24.03
CA GLN A 57 -14.36 2.26 23.08
C GLN A 57 -13.47 3.31 22.41
N LEU A 58 -14.06 4.45 21.98
CA LEU A 58 -13.29 5.55 21.41
C LEU A 58 -12.29 6.11 22.42
N ASN A 59 -12.70 6.29 23.69
CA ASN A 59 -11.81 6.74 24.76
C ASN A 59 -10.65 5.79 25.01
N LYS A 60 -10.92 4.48 25.10
CA LYS A 60 -9.90 3.47 25.31
C LYS A 60 -8.86 3.43 24.16
N THR A 61 -9.28 3.75 22.94
CA THR A 61 -8.40 3.74 21.77
C THR A 61 -7.69 5.06 21.51
N ALA A 62 -8.24 6.20 21.96
CA ALA A 62 -7.69 7.53 21.70
C ALA A 62 -6.52 7.92 22.63
N TYR A 63 -6.37 7.29 23.81
CA TYR A 63 -5.32 7.65 24.75
C TYR A 63 -4.23 6.56 24.79
N SER A 64 -3.14 6.78 24.09
CA SER A 64 -2.02 5.83 24.00
C SER A 64 -1.34 5.54 25.34
N SER A 65 -1.30 6.52 26.25
CA SER A 65 -0.75 6.38 27.60
C SER A 65 -1.50 5.38 28.49
N HIS A 66 -2.74 5.04 28.15
CA HIS A 66 -3.60 4.16 28.96
C HIS A 66 -3.75 2.74 28.41
N ASN A 67 -3.21 2.45 27.22
CA ASN A 67 -3.31 1.12 26.60
C ASN A 67 -2.05 0.79 25.79
N PRO A 68 -0.98 0.29 26.42
CA PRO A 68 0.26 -0.09 25.75
C PRO A 68 0.05 -1.22 24.74
N ASP A 69 -0.98 -2.07 24.91
CA ASP A 69 -1.27 -3.23 24.05
C ASP A 69 -2.11 -2.89 22.81
N ARG A 70 -2.18 -1.60 22.43
CA ARG A 70 -2.94 -1.16 21.24
C ARG A 70 -2.42 -1.73 19.92
N TYR A 71 -1.14 -2.06 19.87
CA TYR A 71 -0.48 -2.64 18.72
C TYR A 71 0.31 -3.89 19.12
N TYR A 72 0.27 -4.88 18.26
CA TYR A 72 1.19 -6.01 18.34
C TYR A 72 2.15 -5.97 17.16
N THR A 73 3.42 -6.14 17.45
CA THR A 73 4.49 -6.04 16.46
C THR A 73 4.96 -7.42 16.05
N PHE A 74 5.08 -7.65 14.75
CA PHE A 74 5.66 -8.88 14.20
C PHE A 74 6.52 -8.59 12.98
N LYS A 75 7.43 -9.54 12.67
CA LYS A 75 8.38 -9.38 11.56
C LYS A 75 7.97 -10.24 10.37
N ILE A 76 8.05 -9.65 9.17
CA ILE A 76 7.85 -10.34 7.89
C ILE A 76 9.19 -10.33 7.13
N PRO A 77 9.66 -11.47 6.58
CA PRO A 77 10.90 -11.51 5.80
C PRO A 77 10.79 -10.62 4.55
N LYS A 78 11.85 -9.86 4.27
CA LYS A 78 12.00 -9.12 3.01
C LYS A 78 12.54 -10.04 1.90
N LYS A 79 12.57 -9.53 0.66
CA LYS A 79 13.15 -10.28 -0.49
C LYS A 79 14.63 -10.63 -0.28
N LYS A 80 15.39 -9.75 0.39
CA LYS A 80 16.80 -9.99 0.69
C LYS A 80 16.87 -10.89 1.94
N LYS A 81 17.57 -12.01 1.79
CA LYS A 81 17.74 -13.03 2.86
C LYS A 81 18.35 -12.38 4.11
N GLY A 82 17.75 -12.63 5.27
CA GLY A 82 18.18 -12.09 6.56
C GLY A 82 17.60 -10.72 6.92
N GLU A 83 16.93 -10.03 5.99
CA GLU A 83 16.24 -8.77 6.30
C GLU A 83 14.77 -9.00 6.61
N PHE A 84 14.25 -8.25 7.59
CA PHE A 84 12.86 -8.30 8.02
C PHE A 84 12.20 -6.93 7.92
N ARG A 85 10.90 -6.94 7.68
CA ARG A 85 10.03 -5.77 7.80
C ARG A 85 9.21 -5.92 9.08
N THR A 86 9.25 -4.91 9.94
CA THR A 86 8.42 -4.84 11.12
C THR A 86 7.03 -4.35 10.74
N ILE A 87 6.00 -5.03 11.23
CA ILE A 87 4.59 -4.66 11.04
C ILE A 87 4.00 -4.40 12.41
N ASP A 88 3.40 -3.23 12.56
CA ASP A 88 2.71 -2.79 13.77
C ASP A 88 1.21 -2.87 13.50
N ALA A 89 0.60 -3.97 13.91
CA ALA A 89 -0.81 -4.23 13.66
C ALA A 89 -1.65 -3.74 14.84
N PRO A 90 -2.68 -2.90 14.59
CA PRO A 90 -3.57 -2.44 15.66
C PRO A 90 -4.44 -3.57 16.18
N GLU A 91 -4.79 -3.52 17.47
CA GLU A 91 -5.78 -4.41 18.07
C GLU A 91 -7.14 -4.29 17.36
N PRO A 92 -8.03 -5.30 17.44
CA PRO A 92 -9.23 -5.36 16.61
C PRO A 92 -10.15 -4.14 16.71
N THR A 93 -10.38 -3.59 17.91
CA THR A 93 -11.27 -2.41 18.09
C THR A 93 -10.65 -1.16 17.49
N LEU A 94 -9.36 -0.92 17.74
CA LEU A 94 -8.62 0.18 17.14
C LEU A 94 -8.59 0.05 15.61
N LYS A 95 -8.32 -1.13 15.09
CA LYS A 95 -8.34 -1.41 13.66
C LYS A 95 -9.68 -1.08 13.03
N TYR A 96 -10.78 -1.43 13.69
CA TYR A 96 -12.14 -1.14 13.23
C TYR A 96 -12.41 0.37 13.17
N ILE A 97 -12.07 1.09 14.25
CA ILE A 97 -12.19 2.56 14.29
C ILE A 97 -11.32 3.21 13.20
N GLN A 98 -10.08 2.74 13.02
CA GLN A 98 -9.18 3.24 11.97
C GLN A 98 -9.71 2.96 10.56
N GLN A 99 -10.45 1.89 10.33
CA GLN A 99 -11.09 1.63 9.03
C GLN A 99 -12.17 2.67 8.72
N GLY A 100 -13.03 3.02 9.69
CA GLY A 100 -13.99 4.10 9.55
C GLY A 100 -13.31 5.44 9.31
N LEU A 101 -12.31 5.77 10.14
CA LEU A 101 -11.55 7.01 10.01
C LEU A 101 -10.79 7.10 8.67
N ASN A 102 -10.28 5.98 8.17
CA ASN A 102 -9.62 5.94 6.86
C ASN A 102 -10.61 6.28 5.72
N LEU A 103 -11.84 5.78 5.77
CA LEU A 103 -12.87 6.19 4.81
C LEU A 103 -13.16 7.69 4.89
N VAL A 104 -13.28 8.24 6.11
CA VAL A 104 -13.44 9.68 6.29
C VAL A 104 -12.30 10.45 5.62
N LEU A 105 -11.05 10.12 5.96
CA LEU A 105 -9.88 10.80 5.39
C LEU A 105 -9.82 10.67 3.85
N GLN A 106 -10.13 9.51 3.31
CA GLN A 106 -10.20 9.30 1.84
C GLN A 106 -11.32 10.09 1.16
N THR A 107 -12.39 10.41 1.89
CA THR A 107 -13.53 11.18 1.36
C THR A 107 -13.22 12.68 1.36
N VAL A 108 -12.60 13.19 2.42
CA VAL A 108 -12.36 14.63 2.60
C VAL A 108 -11.04 15.13 1.99
N TYR A 109 -10.16 14.22 1.57
CA TYR A 109 -8.86 14.54 1.03
C TYR A 109 -8.69 14.06 -0.41
N THR A 110 -8.31 14.98 -1.29
CA THR A 110 -7.93 14.66 -2.68
C THR A 110 -6.42 14.52 -2.80
N PRO A 111 -5.90 13.30 -3.03
CA PRO A 111 -4.46 13.07 -3.16
C PRO A 111 -3.85 13.81 -4.34
N HIS A 112 -2.61 14.30 -4.16
CA HIS A 112 -1.83 14.94 -5.23
C HIS A 112 -1.77 14.07 -6.49
N SER A 113 -1.73 14.68 -7.67
CA SER A 113 -1.74 13.96 -8.96
C SER A 113 -0.57 12.98 -9.13
N ALA A 114 0.58 13.27 -8.56
CA ALA A 114 1.77 12.41 -8.59
C ALA A 114 1.72 11.22 -7.62
N ALA A 115 0.83 11.21 -6.62
CA ALA A 115 0.69 10.09 -5.67
C ALA A 115 -0.04 8.93 -6.34
N MET A 116 0.65 7.81 -6.58
CA MET A 116 0.10 6.61 -7.23
C MET A 116 -0.23 5.49 -6.26
N GLY A 117 0.43 5.45 -5.11
CA GLY A 117 0.17 4.49 -4.05
C GLY A 117 -0.99 4.90 -3.16
N PHE A 118 -1.81 3.90 -2.74
CA PHE A 118 -2.89 4.07 -1.77
C PHE A 118 -4.02 5.02 -2.20
N VAL A 119 -4.16 5.26 -3.48
CA VAL A 119 -5.19 6.13 -4.05
C VAL A 119 -6.18 5.28 -4.82
N PRO A 120 -7.50 5.40 -4.59
CA PRO A 120 -8.51 4.69 -5.36
C PRO A 120 -8.33 4.94 -6.86
N ARG A 121 -8.51 3.89 -7.67
CA ARG A 121 -8.37 3.91 -9.14
C ARG A 121 -6.96 4.19 -9.66
N ARG A 122 -5.94 4.33 -8.81
CA ARG A 122 -4.52 4.37 -9.19
C ARG A 122 -3.83 3.07 -8.81
N SER A 123 -2.80 2.69 -9.56
CA SER A 123 -2.08 1.43 -9.38
C SER A 123 -0.61 1.59 -9.71
N VAL A 124 0.18 0.56 -9.45
CA VAL A 124 1.59 0.49 -9.91
C VAL A 124 1.69 0.68 -11.43
N VAL A 125 0.71 0.18 -12.20
CA VAL A 125 0.68 0.33 -13.67
C VAL A 125 0.39 1.77 -14.07
N THR A 126 -0.56 2.44 -13.39
CA THR A 126 -0.88 3.85 -13.66
C THR A 126 0.35 4.74 -13.45
N GLY A 127 1.11 4.50 -12.37
CA GLY A 127 2.37 5.20 -12.10
C GLY A 127 3.43 4.88 -13.15
N ALA A 128 3.64 3.60 -13.44
CA ALA A 128 4.64 3.14 -14.39
C ALA A 128 4.41 3.71 -15.81
N ARG A 129 3.15 3.77 -16.25
CA ARG A 129 2.75 4.31 -17.55
C ARG A 129 3.23 5.74 -17.79
N MET A 130 3.35 6.55 -16.76
CA MET A 130 3.87 7.91 -16.87
C MET A 130 5.33 7.94 -17.33
N HIS A 131 6.09 6.88 -17.08
CA HIS A 131 7.54 6.79 -17.32
C HIS A 131 7.91 5.95 -18.55
N LEU A 132 6.93 5.56 -19.36
CA LEU A 132 7.17 4.78 -20.59
C LEU A 132 8.05 5.52 -21.58
N GLY A 133 8.97 4.78 -22.22
CA GLY A 133 9.78 5.23 -23.34
C GLY A 133 10.81 6.32 -23.00
N GLN A 134 11.10 6.56 -21.72
CA GLN A 134 12.08 7.56 -21.32
C GLN A 134 13.51 7.02 -21.48
N ARG A 135 14.45 7.94 -21.79
CA ARG A 135 15.87 7.58 -21.90
C ARG A 135 16.44 7.18 -20.54
N LEU A 136 16.05 7.86 -19.48
CA LEU A 136 16.54 7.69 -18.12
C LEU A 136 15.37 7.55 -17.14
N VAL A 137 15.51 6.61 -16.20
CA VAL A 137 14.58 6.43 -15.07
C VAL A 137 15.41 6.42 -13.79
N TYR A 138 15.13 7.35 -12.90
CA TYR A 138 15.77 7.52 -11.60
C TYR A 138 14.81 7.18 -10.49
N ASN A 139 15.08 6.11 -9.78
CA ASN A 139 14.27 5.63 -8.67
C ASN A 139 14.95 5.94 -7.34
N ILE A 140 14.19 6.39 -6.37
CA ILE A 140 14.61 6.74 -5.02
C ILE A 140 13.69 6.04 -4.04
N ASP A 141 14.26 5.46 -2.98
CA ASP A 141 13.52 4.85 -1.86
C ASP A 141 13.76 5.70 -0.60
N LEU A 142 12.72 5.90 0.20
CA LEU A 142 12.83 6.62 1.46
C LEU A 142 13.01 5.63 2.62
N LYS A 143 14.00 5.87 3.50
CA LYS A 143 14.23 5.04 4.69
C LYS A 143 13.12 5.27 5.72
N ASP A 144 12.69 4.19 6.37
CA ASP A 144 11.78 4.19 7.52
C ASP A 144 10.57 5.12 7.36
N PHE A 145 10.04 5.15 6.13
CA PHE A 145 9.07 6.13 5.63
C PHE A 145 7.91 6.39 6.60
N PHE A 146 7.25 5.33 7.11
CA PHE A 146 6.14 5.48 8.03
C PHE A 146 6.58 6.04 9.39
N HIS A 147 7.68 5.51 9.95
CA HIS A 147 8.19 5.92 11.26
C HIS A 147 8.86 7.30 11.26
N THR A 148 9.15 7.86 10.09
CA THR A 148 9.61 9.27 9.95
C THR A 148 8.45 10.26 10.16
N ILE A 149 7.20 9.83 9.98
CA ILE A 149 6.02 10.67 10.17
C ILE A 149 5.63 10.64 11.64
N THR A 150 5.97 11.70 12.37
CA THR A 150 5.65 11.85 13.80
C THR A 150 4.20 12.31 14.02
N SER A 151 3.68 12.05 15.23
CA SER A 151 2.37 12.54 15.67
C SER A 151 2.27 14.07 15.59
N GLY A 152 3.33 14.80 15.97
CA GLY A 152 3.37 16.26 15.87
C GLY A 152 3.23 16.74 14.42
N ARG A 153 3.81 16.04 13.45
CA ARG A 153 3.68 16.36 12.03
C ARG A 153 2.25 16.13 11.54
N LEU A 154 1.61 15.04 11.96
CA LEU A 154 0.21 14.77 11.64
C LEU A 154 -0.71 15.80 12.29
N TYR A 155 -0.55 16.09 13.57
CA TYR A 155 -1.32 17.10 14.29
C TYR A 155 -1.24 18.48 13.60
N SER A 156 -0.03 18.94 13.30
CA SER A 156 0.19 20.22 12.59
C SER A 156 -0.52 20.25 11.22
N ARG A 157 -0.53 19.12 10.51
CA ARG A 157 -1.20 19.01 9.21
C ARG A 157 -2.72 19.07 9.35
N LEU A 158 -3.29 18.42 10.35
CA LEU A 158 -4.74 18.41 10.59
C LEU A 158 -5.28 19.78 11.10
N THR A 159 -4.47 20.51 11.84
CA THR A 159 -4.85 21.87 12.32
C THR A 159 -4.61 22.97 11.28
N SER A 160 -3.88 22.68 10.21
CA SER A 160 -3.58 23.61 9.11
C SER A 160 -4.50 23.38 7.91
N LYS A 161 -4.51 24.35 6.96
CA LYS A 161 -5.21 24.18 5.67
C LYS A 161 -4.74 22.94 4.93
N PRO A 162 -5.63 22.21 4.26
CA PRO A 162 -7.07 22.48 4.05
C PRO A 162 -7.98 21.98 5.19
N PHE A 163 -7.49 21.23 6.17
CA PHE A 163 -8.32 20.55 7.18
C PHE A 163 -8.84 21.52 8.24
N CYS A 164 -8.00 22.40 8.79
CA CYS A 164 -8.34 23.41 9.80
C CYS A 164 -9.14 22.86 10.99
N LEU A 165 -8.85 21.64 11.43
CA LEU A 165 -9.56 21.02 12.55
C LEU A 165 -9.26 21.72 13.88
N ASP A 166 -10.26 21.71 14.79
CA ASP A 166 -10.04 22.06 16.18
C ASP A 166 -8.92 21.21 16.80
N GLY A 167 -8.08 21.84 17.62
CA GLY A 167 -6.90 21.17 18.18
C GLY A 167 -7.23 19.94 19.04
N LYS A 168 -8.37 19.92 19.75
CA LYS A 168 -8.79 18.76 20.55
C LYS A 168 -9.16 17.59 19.64
N VAL A 169 -9.89 17.84 18.56
CA VAL A 169 -10.28 16.80 17.60
C VAL A 169 -9.05 16.31 16.83
N ALA A 170 -8.20 17.22 16.36
CA ALA A 170 -6.95 16.86 15.70
C ALA A 170 -6.05 16.00 16.59
N GLY A 171 -5.97 16.32 17.89
CA GLY A 171 -5.25 15.51 18.89
C GLY A 171 -5.81 14.10 18.99
N ILE A 172 -7.13 13.94 19.11
CA ILE A 172 -7.77 12.61 19.19
C ILE A 172 -7.51 11.78 17.92
N ILE A 173 -7.66 12.40 16.74
CA ILE A 173 -7.36 11.72 15.46
C ILE A 173 -5.90 11.30 15.40
N THR A 174 -4.99 12.16 15.83
CA THR A 174 -3.56 11.87 15.88
C THR A 174 -3.25 10.69 16.80
N ASP A 175 -3.85 10.66 18.00
CA ASP A 175 -3.67 9.57 18.97
C ASP A 175 -4.22 8.23 18.46
N ILE A 176 -5.34 8.24 17.73
CA ILE A 176 -5.90 7.03 17.09
C ILE A 176 -4.96 6.51 15.99
N CYS A 177 -4.27 7.40 15.27
CA CYS A 177 -3.48 7.05 14.09
C CYS A 177 -2.01 6.76 14.37
N CYS A 178 -1.46 7.24 15.48
CA CYS A 178 -0.07 7.09 15.85
C CYS A 178 0.11 6.14 17.04
N TYR A 179 1.33 5.62 17.22
CA TYR A 179 1.69 4.74 18.34
C TYR A 179 3.10 5.10 18.85
N SER A 180 3.43 4.66 20.06
CA SER A 180 4.78 4.79 20.58
C SER A 180 5.69 3.79 19.84
N GLY A 181 6.55 4.30 18.99
CA GLY A 181 7.50 3.51 18.22
C GLY A 181 8.65 2.96 19.09
N PRO A 182 9.53 2.16 18.48
CA PRO A 182 10.63 1.51 19.20
C PRO A 182 11.60 2.47 19.91
N ASP A 183 11.70 3.70 19.45
CA ASP A 183 12.54 4.76 19.99
C ASP A 183 11.80 5.71 20.97
N GLY A 184 10.59 5.34 21.38
CA GLY A 184 9.75 6.12 22.27
C GLY A 184 9.05 7.33 21.64
N ARG A 185 9.31 7.63 20.35
CA ARG A 185 8.57 8.68 19.64
C ARG A 185 7.22 8.19 19.18
N ASN A 186 6.22 9.06 19.25
CA ASN A 186 4.92 8.77 18.66
C ASN A 186 4.98 8.96 17.14
N VAL A 187 4.82 7.89 16.39
CA VAL A 187 5.00 7.82 14.94
C VAL A 187 3.86 7.06 14.26
N LEU A 188 3.80 7.15 12.93
CA LEU A 188 2.82 6.44 12.14
C LEU A 188 3.18 4.95 12.03
N PRO A 189 2.30 4.01 12.43
CA PRO A 189 2.58 2.58 12.40
C PRO A 189 2.60 2.02 10.97
N MET A 190 3.46 1.03 10.73
CA MET A 190 3.44 0.24 9.50
C MET A 190 2.48 -0.95 9.66
N GLY A 191 1.21 -0.78 9.27
CA GLY A 191 0.20 -1.84 9.33
C GLY A 191 -1.19 -1.35 9.74
N ALA A 192 -1.31 -0.10 10.17
CA ALA A 192 -2.61 0.50 10.48
C ALA A 192 -3.39 0.86 9.20
N PRO A 193 -4.72 0.74 9.19
CA PRO A 193 -5.57 1.10 8.06
C PRO A 193 -5.46 2.55 7.61
N THR A 194 -5.20 3.49 8.53
CA THR A 194 -5.10 4.93 8.25
C THR A 194 -3.76 5.36 7.68
N SER A 195 -2.67 4.63 7.99
CA SER A 195 -1.30 5.03 7.63
C SER A 195 -1.10 5.31 6.14
N PRO A 196 -1.64 4.51 5.21
CA PRO A 196 -1.49 4.77 3.78
C PRO A 196 -2.08 6.12 3.32
N THR A 197 -3.27 6.48 3.79
CA THR A 197 -3.92 7.75 3.45
C THR A 197 -3.18 8.93 4.09
N ILE A 198 -2.77 8.79 5.34
CA ILE A 198 -2.02 9.82 6.07
C ILE A 198 -0.68 10.10 5.39
N THR A 199 0.03 9.08 4.89
CA THR A 199 1.29 9.33 4.16
C THR A 199 1.07 10.21 2.94
N ASN A 200 -0.04 10.06 2.21
CA ASN A 200 -0.35 10.94 1.09
C ASN A 200 -0.68 12.37 1.54
N ILE A 201 -1.43 12.53 2.63
CA ILE A 201 -1.75 13.84 3.24
C ILE A 201 -0.47 14.57 3.65
N ILE A 202 0.48 13.89 4.28
CA ILE A 202 1.74 14.48 4.74
C ILE A 202 2.66 14.81 3.56
N CYS A 203 2.75 13.93 2.56
CA CYS A 203 3.64 14.10 1.42
C CYS A 203 3.13 15.10 0.36
N GLU A 204 1.93 15.68 0.50
CA GLU A 204 1.36 16.60 -0.49
C GLU A 204 2.29 17.80 -0.80
N ARG A 205 2.90 18.40 0.25
CA ARG A 205 3.86 19.50 0.06
C ARG A 205 5.10 19.04 -0.70
N MET A 206 5.64 17.88 -0.31
CA MET A 206 6.76 17.26 -1.01
C MET A 206 6.41 16.99 -2.48
N ASP A 207 5.27 16.37 -2.75
CA ASP A 207 4.81 16.06 -4.10
C ASP A 207 4.65 17.34 -4.95
N THR A 208 4.13 18.41 -4.36
CA THR A 208 4.00 19.71 -5.03
C THR A 208 5.36 20.30 -5.40
N LYS A 209 6.32 20.31 -4.48
CA LYS A 209 7.68 20.83 -4.72
C LYS A 209 8.44 19.99 -5.74
N LEU A 210 8.39 18.66 -5.62
CA LEU A 210 9.05 17.73 -6.52
C LEU A 210 8.43 17.75 -7.93
N THR A 211 7.11 17.94 -8.04
CA THR A 211 6.45 18.13 -9.34
C THR A 211 6.92 19.42 -10.02
N ARG A 212 7.07 20.52 -9.28
CA ARG A 212 7.61 21.78 -9.82
C ARG A 212 9.07 21.62 -10.24
N LEU A 213 9.88 20.96 -9.43
CA LEU A 213 11.28 20.66 -9.74
C LEU A 213 11.36 19.80 -11.02
N ALA A 214 10.59 18.72 -11.12
CA ALA A 214 10.54 17.87 -12.30
C ALA A 214 10.19 18.67 -13.57
N LYS A 215 9.15 19.50 -13.49
CA LYS A 215 8.71 20.35 -14.61
C LYS A 215 9.81 21.31 -15.06
N ALA A 216 10.55 21.92 -14.13
CA ALA A 216 11.64 22.86 -14.44
C ALA A 216 12.80 22.19 -15.23
N TYR A 217 12.97 20.88 -15.09
CA TYR A 217 14.00 20.08 -15.77
C TYR A 217 13.46 19.21 -16.91
N GLY A 218 12.17 19.36 -17.31
CA GLY A 218 11.56 18.56 -18.36
C GLY A 218 11.40 17.07 -17.98
N LEU A 219 11.30 16.76 -16.69
CA LEU A 219 11.18 15.41 -16.17
C LEU A 219 9.70 15.07 -15.84
N LYS A 220 9.40 13.79 -15.84
CA LYS A 220 8.18 13.20 -15.26
C LYS A 220 8.46 12.81 -13.82
N TYR A 221 7.45 12.90 -12.96
CA TYR A 221 7.52 12.57 -11.55
C TYR A 221 6.31 11.75 -11.10
N SER A 222 6.54 10.71 -10.35
CA SER A 222 5.49 9.98 -9.61
C SER A 222 6.03 9.45 -8.28
N ARG A 223 5.11 9.20 -7.33
CA ARG A 223 5.42 8.59 -6.04
C ARG A 223 4.45 7.45 -5.73
N TYR A 224 4.98 6.31 -5.33
CA TYR A 224 4.20 5.20 -4.79
C TYR A 224 4.70 4.89 -3.37
N ALA A 225 4.00 5.39 -2.36
CA ALA A 225 4.44 5.34 -0.95
C ALA A 225 5.83 5.97 -0.77
N ASP A 226 6.82 5.14 -0.39
CA ASP A 226 8.24 5.46 -0.23
C ASP A 226 9.03 5.44 -1.55
N ASP A 227 8.50 4.84 -2.61
CA ASP A 227 9.13 4.78 -3.92
C ASP A 227 8.87 6.06 -4.73
N ILE A 228 9.90 6.85 -4.99
CA ILE A 228 9.88 8.06 -5.82
C ILE A 228 10.54 7.76 -7.15
N THR A 229 9.90 8.16 -8.25
CA THR A 229 10.45 7.99 -9.60
C THR A 229 10.47 9.29 -10.37
N PHE A 230 11.63 9.61 -10.93
CA PHE A 230 11.80 10.62 -11.97
C PHE A 230 12.22 9.97 -13.29
N SER A 231 11.79 10.54 -14.42
CA SER A 231 12.26 10.07 -15.72
C SER A 231 12.27 11.20 -16.75
N GLY A 232 13.14 11.07 -17.74
CA GLY A 232 13.26 12.06 -18.80
C GLY A 232 14.29 11.70 -19.86
N MET A 233 14.47 12.63 -20.79
CA MET A 233 15.43 12.49 -21.92
C MET A 233 16.80 13.07 -21.58
N ALA A 234 16.83 14.14 -20.78
CA ALA A 234 18.07 14.83 -20.38
C ALA A 234 18.72 14.15 -19.18
N ASN A 235 20.05 14.08 -19.17
CA ASN A 235 20.80 13.56 -18.03
C ASN A 235 21.11 14.71 -17.04
N VAL A 236 20.26 14.80 -16.02
CA VAL A 236 20.38 15.77 -14.92
C VAL A 236 20.65 15.07 -13.57
N PHE A 237 20.91 13.78 -13.59
CA PHE A 237 20.98 12.92 -12.40
C PHE A 237 22.40 12.72 -11.86
N GLY A 238 23.39 13.51 -12.31
CA GLY A 238 24.75 13.50 -11.72
C GLY A 238 24.71 14.01 -10.27
N GLU A 239 25.54 13.44 -9.40
CA GLU A 239 25.53 13.73 -7.95
C GLU A 239 25.68 15.22 -7.65
N ASP A 240 26.54 15.93 -8.39
CA ASP A 240 26.79 17.37 -8.23
C ASP A 240 25.82 18.27 -8.98
N SER A 241 24.86 17.70 -9.71
CA SER A 241 23.89 18.47 -10.49
C SER A 241 23.02 19.36 -9.58
N ARG A 242 22.60 20.50 -10.13
CA ARG A 242 21.64 21.38 -9.44
C ARG A 242 20.31 20.65 -9.14
N PHE A 243 19.91 19.74 -10.02
CA PHE A 243 18.71 18.93 -9.82
C PHE A 243 18.83 18.07 -8.55
N ILE A 244 19.90 17.29 -8.43
CA ILE A 244 20.11 16.40 -7.27
C ILE A 244 20.27 17.21 -5.97
N LYS A 245 20.98 18.32 -6.00
CA LYS A 245 21.11 19.21 -4.83
C LYS A 245 19.76 19.76 -4.38
N SER A 246 18.91 20.23 -5.31
CA SER A 246 17.56 20.72 -5.01
C SER A 246 16.64 19.60 -4.52
N LEU A 247 16.71 18.42 -5.14
CA LEU A 247 15.93 17.24 -4.76
C LEU A 247 16.24 16.81 -3.32
N ARG A 248 17.52 16.67 -2.97
CA ARG A 248 17.96 16.35 -1.60
C ARG A 248 17.52 17.41 -0.60
N ASN A 249 17.66 18.69 -0.94
CA ASN A 249 17.19 19.77 -0.08
C ASN A 249 15.69 19.64 0.23
N ILE A 250 14.84 19.41 -0.80
CA ILE A 250 13.41 19.26 -0.62
C ILE A 250 13.11 18.04 0.27
N ILE A 251 13.65 16.86 -0.06
CA ILE A 251 13.32 15.61 0.64
C ILE A 251 13.88 15.61 2.06
N GLU A 252 15.18 15.96 2.24
CA GLU A 252 15.88 15.73 3.51
C GLU A 252 15.77 16.92 4.44
N ARG A 253 15.99 18.16 3.96
CA ARG A 253 15.99 19.34 4.82
C ARG A 253 14.60 19.94 5.05
N GLU A 254 13.80 20.06 3.98
CA GLU A 254 12.50 20.71 4.09
C GLU A 254 11.39 19.77 4.55
N GLU A 255 11.42 18.50 4.11
CA GLU A 255 10.37 17.51 4.42
C GLU A 255 10.82 16.42 5.40
N GLY A 256 12.09 16.40 5.82
CA GLY A 256 12.61 15.58 6.91
C GLY A 256 12.58 14.06 6.66
N PHE A 257 12.57 13.64 5.39
CA PHE A 257 12.74 12.24 5.02
C PHE A 257 14.21 11.93 4.74
N THR A 258 14.58 10.65 4.78
CA THR A 258 15.96 10.23 4.48
C THR A 258 15.96 9.38 3.22
N ILE A 259 16.78 9.76 2.23
CA ILE A 259 16.98 8.99 1.01
C ILE A 259 17.80 7.72 1.34
N ASN A 260 17.41 6.58 0.78
CA ASN A 260 18.13 5.33 0.89
C ASN A 260 19.12 5.18 -0.29
N PRO A 261 20.42 5.39 -0.09
CA PRO A 261 21.40 5.34 -1.18
C PRO A 261 21.50 3.92 -1.79
N ASP A 262 21.35 2.86 -1.00
CA ASP A 262 21.50 1.48 -1.45
C ASP A 262 20.39 1.05 -2.42
N LYS A 263 19.25 1.73 -2.39
CA LYS A 263 18.10 1.47 -3.25
C LYS A 263 17.87 2.55 -4.32
N THR A 264 18.63 3.65 -4.24
CA THR A 264 18.58 4.71 -5.24
C THR A 264 19.33 4.25 -6.49
N ARG A 265 18.68 4.32 -7.66
CA ARG A 265 19.27 3.82 -8.90
C ARG A 265 18.87 4.64 -10.11
N LEU A 266 19.83 4.84 -11.02
CA LEU A 266 19.61 5.40 -12.34
C LEU A 266 19.68 4.29 -13.40
N CYS A 267 18.61 4.11 -14.17
CA CYS A 267 18.55 3.13 -15.25
C CYS A 267 18.48 3.84 -16.61
N HIS A 268 19.39 3.48 -17.52
CA HIS A 268 19.41 3.91 -18.91
C HIS A 268 18.54 3.03 -19.80
N ARG A 269 18.17 3.50 -20.99
CA ARG A 269 17.30 2.78 -21.95
C ARG A 269 17.84 1.41 -22.34
N GLY A 270 19.16 1.21 -22.38
CA GLY A 270 19.81 -0.09 -22.65
C GLY A 270 19.70 -1.10 -21.51
N MET A 271 19.27 -0.66 -20.31
CA MET A 271 19.03 -1.50 -19.15
C MET A 271 17.53 -1.72 -18.96
N ARG A 272 17.16 -2.72 -18.15
CA ARG A 272 15.76 -2.86 -17.72
C ARG A 272 15.39 -1.69 -16.83
N GLN A 273 14.52 -0.83 -17.33
CA GLN A 273 13.89 0.25 -16.58
C GLN A 273 12.65 -0.27 -15.89
N GLU A 274 12.54 -0.04 -14.59
CA GLU A 274 11.47 -0.55 -13.77
C GLU A 274 10.94 0.54 -12.84
N VAL A 275 9.61 0.64 -12.74
CA VAL A 275 8.91 1.54 -11.83
C VAL A 275 7.95 0.70 -11.00
N THR A 276 8.14 0.65 -9.68
CA THR A 276 7.31 -0.15 -8.75
C THR A 276 7.05 -1.59 -9.21
N GLY A 277 8.08 -2.24 -9.80
CA GLY A 277 8.01 -3.63 -10.27
C GLY A 277 7.47 -3.82 -11.70
N VAL A 278 7.08 -2.76 -12.38
CA VAL A 278 6.64 -2.78 -13.79
C VAL A 278 7.77 -2.32 -14.70
N THR A 279 8.09 -3.08 -15.73
CA THR A 279 9.07 -2.70 -16.76
C THR A 279 8.48 -1.62 -17.67
N VAL A 280 9.25 -0.54 -17.96
CA VAL A 280 8.76 0.66 -18.67
C VAL A 280 9.61 1.07 -19.88
N ASN A 281 10.45 0.20 -20.42
CA ASN A 281 11.34 0.53 -21.53
C ASN A 281 10.56 1.03 -22.78
N GLU A 282 9.65 0.23 -23.32
CA GLU A 282 8.86 0.57 -24.50
C GLU A 282 7.36 0.52 -24.22
N LYS A 283 6.94 -0.51 -23.50
CA LYS A 283 5.56 -0.74 -23.06
C LYS A 283 5.57 -1.35 -21.68
N GLU A 284 4.41 -1.25 -21.00
CA GLU A 284 4.26 -1.90 -19.69
C GLU A 284 4.47 -3.41 -19.83
N ASN A 285 5.36 -3.94 -19.00
CA ASN A 285 5.65 -5.37 -18.99
C ASN A 285 6.01 -5.84 -17.59
N VAL A 286 5.96 -7.15 -17.41
CA VAL A 286 6.51 -7.81 -16.22
C VAL A 286 7.93 -8.32 -16.52
N PRO A 287 8.79 -8.50 -15.51
CA PRO A 287 10.10 -9.12 -15.68
C PRO A 287 9.99 -10.51 -16.32
N ARG A 288 10.97 -10.90 -17.16
CA ARG A 288 10.96 -12.21 -17.85
C ARG A 288 10.81 -13.40 -16.89
N TRP A 289 11.46 -13.32 -15.73
CA TRP A 289 11.38 -14.39 -14.71
C TRP A 289 9.95 -14.59 -14.19
N TYR A 290 9.12 -13.54 -14.19
CA TYR A 290 7.73 -13.63 -13.73
C TYR A 290 6.89 -14.53 -14.62
N VAL A 291 7.00 -14.35 -15.93
CA VAL A 291 6.33 -15.21 -16.92
C VAL A 291 6.94 -16.62 -16.92
N GLY A 292 8.28 -16.73 -16.79
CA GLY A 292 8.97 -18.01 -16.66
C GLY A 292 8.42 -18.83 -15.50
N GLN A 293 8.28 -18.22 -14.31
CA GLN A 293 7.76 -18.89 -13.13
C GLN A 293 6.30 -19.37 -13.33
N LEU A 294 5.43 -18.55 -13.94
CA LEU A 294 4.09 -18.97 -14.29
C LEU A 294 4.06 -20.17 -15.26
N ARG A 295 4.92 -20.13 -16.28
CA ARG A 295 5.05 -21.25 -17.24
C ARG A 295 5.49 -22.53 -16.55
N THR A 296 6.46 -22.46 -15.66
CA THR A 296 6.94 -23.63 -14.89
C THR A 296 5.84 -24.19 -13.99
N MET A 297 5.11 -23.35 -13.25
CA MET A 297 4.01 -23.81 -12.39
C MET A 297 2.92 -24.51 -13.19
N LEU A 298 2.51 -23.95 -14.32
CA LEU A 298 1.50 -24.56 -15.21
C LEU A 298 2.01 -25.85 -15.85
N HIS A 299 3.26 -25.88 -16.30
CA HIS A 299 3.88 -27.05 -16.92
C HIS A 299 3.96 -28.24 -15.95
N ASN A 300 4.43 -27.99 -14.72
CA ASN A 300 4.49 -29.04 -13.70
C ASN A 300 3.09 -29.62 -13.41
N TRP A 301 2.06 -28.75 -13.37
CA TRP A 301 0.70 -29.20 -13.15
C TRP A 301 0.15 -30.01 -14.35
N GLU A 302 0.46 -29.62 -15.58
CA GLU A 302 0.05 -30.33 -16.81
C GLU A 302 0.71 -31.73 -16.91
N MET A 303 2.00 -31.82 -16.57
CA MET A 303 2.78 -33.06 -16.74
C MET A 303 2.62 -34.02 -15.57
N ASP A 304 2.64 -33.53 -14.36
CA ASP A 304 2.72 -34.36 -13.15
C ASP A 304 1.39 -34.46 -12.38
N GLY A 305 0.40 -33.69 -12.78
CA GLY A 305 -0.88 -33.57 -12.08
C GLY A 305 -0.84 -32.62 -10.88
N HIS A 306 -2.03 -32.31 -10.33
CA HIS A 306 -2.19 -31.30 -9.29
C HIS A 306 -1.38 -31.61 -8.02
N ASP A 307 -1.46 -32.84 -7.51
CA ASP A 307 -0.90 -33.19 -6.20
C ASP A 307 0.63 -33.13 -6.19
N LYS A 308 1.29 -33.62 -7.27
CA LYS A 308 2.74 -33.50 -7.41
C LYS A 308 3.17 -32.06 -7.65
N ALA A 309 2.44 -31.29 -8.47
CA ALA A 309 2.71 -29.89 -8.69
C ALA A 309 2.58 -29.08 -7.38
N GLN A 310 1.58 -29.38 -6.55
CA GLN A 310 1.42 -28.79 -5.22
C GLN A 310 2.61 -29.10 -4.31
N ALA A 311 3.07 -30.34 -4.27
CA ALA A 311 4.23 -30.74 -3.46
C ALA A 311 5.52 -30.02 -3.89
N VAL A 312 5.78 -29.93 -5.20
CA VAL A 312 6.92 -29.16 -5.75
C VAL A 312 6.81 -27.68 -5.43
N PHE A 313 5.60 -27.12 -5.53
CA PHE A 313 5.30 -25.73 -5.19
C PHE A 313 5.57 -25.47 -3.70
N GLU A 314 5.11 -26.32 -2.80
CA GLU A 314 5.36 -26.20 -1.36
C GLU A 314 6.85 -26.25 -1.05
N CYS A 315 7.58 -27.16 -1.65
CA CYS A 315 9.03 -27.31 -1.43
C CYS A 315 9.84 -26.09 -1.91
N HIS A 316 9.51 -25.51 -3.06
CA HIS A 316 10.35 -24.50 -3.71
C HIS A 316 9.83 -23.06 -3.58
N TYR A 317 8.53 -22.87 -3.38
CA TYR A 317 7.90 -21.56 -3.36
C TYR A 317 7.49 -21.12 -1.95
N VAL A 318 6.82 -21.99 -1.19
CA VAL A 318 6.25 -21.65 0.12
C VAL A 318 7.28 -21.22 1.16
N PRO A 319 8.47 -21.84 1.27
CA PRO A 319 9.47 -21.42 2.26
C PRO A 319 9.93 -19.97 2.12
N LYS A 320 9.76 -19.38 0.93
CA LYS A 320 10.12 -17.97 0.65
C LYS A 320 9.08 -16.98 1.15
N PHE A 321 7.87 -17.44 1.45
CA PHE A 321 6.70 -16.61 1.74
C PHE A 321 5.98 -16.97 3.06
N THR A 322 6.45 -17.99 3.81
CA THR A 322 5.87 -18.37 5.10
C THR A 322 6.05 -17.29 6.15
N ARG A 323 4.95 -16.96 6.83
CA ARG A 323 4.97 -16.09 8.01
C ARG A 323 5.31 -16.92 9.25
N PRO A 324 6.32 -16.53 10.06
CA PRO A 324 6.74 -17.31 11.24
C PRO A 324 5.73 -17.36 12.39
N SER A 325 4.59 -16.66 12.31
CA SER A 325 3.79 -16.29 13.47
C SER A 325 2.62 -17.20 13.85
N SER A 326 2.38 -18.31 13.16
CA SER A 326 1.18 -19.13 13.44
C SER A 326 1.44 -20.60 13.80
N GLY A 327 2.69 -21.03 13.95
CA GLY A 327 3.01 -22.42 14.30
C GLY A 327 2.61 -23.49 13.27
N LEU A 328 1.72 -23.15 12.34
CA LEU A 328 1.33 -23.98 11.19
C LEU A 328 1.64 -23.19 9.92
N PRO A 329 2.35 -23.77 8.94
CA PRO A 329 2.54 -23.12 7.65
C PRO A 329 1.17 -22.86 7.04
N PRO A 330 0.89 -21.64 6.53
CA PRO A 330 -0.34 -21.41 5.77
C PRO A 330 -0.34 -22.34 4.57
N ILE A 331 -1.40 -23.08 4.38
CA ILE A 331 -1.59 -23.94 3.19
C ILE A 331 -1.73 -23.00 1.99
N HIS A 332 -0.67 -22.84 1.24
CA HIS A 332 -0.70 -22.11 -0.02
C HIS A 332 -1.09 -23.07 -1.14
N HIS A 333 -2.27 -22.93 -1.66
CA HIS A 333 -2.70 -23.68 -2.83
C HIS A 333 -2.10 -23.10 -4.09
N ILE A 334 -1.48 -23.93 -4.92
CA ILE A 334 -0.81 -23.53 -6.17
C ILE A 334 -1.77 -22.79 -7.11
N GLU A 335 -3.03 -23.21 -7.19
CA GLU A 335 -4.07 -22.60 -8.01
C GLU A 335 -4.35 -21.14 -7.61
N ASN A 336 -4.39 -20.83 -6.31
CA ASN A 336 -4.61 -19.47 -5.83
C ASN A 336 -3.44 -18.55 -6.17
N VAL A 337 -2.22 -19.07 -6.10
CA VAL A 337 -1.01 -18.32 -6.45
C VAL A 337 -0.93 -18.07 -7.96
N ILE A 338 -1.23 -19.08 -8.78
CA ILE A 338 -1.30 -18.92 -10.24
C ILE A 338 -2.38 -17.91 -10.61
N ALA A 339 -3.59 -18.02 -10.03
CA ALA A 339 -4.68 -17.06 -10.26
C ALA A 339 -4.25 -15.62 -9.93
N GLY A 340 -3.65 -15.40 -8.76
CA GLY A 340 -3.14 -14.08 -8.37
C GLY A 340 -2.07 -13.54 -9.31
N LYS A 341 -1.15 -14.41 -9.77
CA LYS A 341 -0.12 -14.03 -10.76
C LYS A 341 -0.71 -13.72 -12.13
N LEU A 342 -1.72 -14.44 -12.59
CA LEU A 342 -2.42 -14.15 -13.84
C LEU A 342 -3.19 -12.83 -13.77
N LEU A 343 -3.85 -12.54 -12.64
CA LEU A 343 -4.49 -11.24 -12.41
C LEU A 343 -3.50 -10.08 -12.50
N TYR A 344 -2.33 -10.22 -11.88
CA TYR A 344 -1.28 -9.21 -11.98
C TYR A 344 -0.76 -9.07 -13.42
N LEU A 345 -0.55 -10.18 -14.12
CA LEU A 345 -0.13 -10.17 -15.52
C LEU A 345 -1.16 -9.47 -16.42
N LYS A 346 -2.46 -9.75 -16.21
CA LYS A 346 -3.58 -9.07 -16.86
C LYS A 346 -3.57 -7.58 -16.57
N MET A 347 -3.35 -7.19 -15.31
CA MET A 347 -3.30 -5.78 -14.91
C MET A 347 -2.17 -5.02 -15.61
N VAL A 348 -0.99 -5.65 -15.74
CA VAL A 348 0.19 -5.00 -16.34
C VAL A 348 0.13 -4.98 -17.87
N LYS A 349 -0.18 -6.11 -18.50
CA LYS A 349 -0.09 -6.28 -19.97
C LYS A 349 -1.42 -6.08 -20.70
N GLY A 350 -2.51 -6.00 -19.98
CA GLY A 350 -3.85 -5.91 -20.52
C GLY A 350 -4.48 -7.27 -20.83
N GLU A 351 -5.80 -7.27 -20.97
CA GLU A 351 -6.61 -8.46 -21.25
C GLU A 351 -6.39 -9.05 -22.64
N THR A 352 -5.99 -8.21 -23.59
CA THR A 352 -5.75 -8.60 -24.99
C THR A 352 -4.38 -9.20 -25.24
N ASP A 353 -3.44 -9.12 -24.27
CA ASP A 353 -2.08 -9.62 -24.42
C ASP A 353 -2.04 -11.13 -24.72
N THR A 354 -1.28 -11.51 -25.72
CA THR A 354 -1.18 -12.91 -26.20
C THR A 354 -0.61 -13.84 -25.16
N THR A 355 0.40 -13.39 -24.39
CA THR A 355 1.02 -14.17 -23.32
C THR A 355 0.03 -14.43 -22.18
N TYR A 356 -0.70 -13.37 -21.76
CA TYR A 356 -1.75 -13.51 -20.76
C TYR A 356 -2.82 -14.50 -21.22
N LYS A 357 -3.37 -14.30 -22.43
CA LYS A 357 -4.42 -15.20 -22.98
C LYS A 357 -3.99 -16.66 -23.03
N ALA A 358 -2.76 -16.93 -23.51
CA ALA A 358 -2.24 -18.28 -23.61
C ALA A 358 -2.12 -18.96 -22.23
N LEU A 359 -1.54 -18.26 -21.24
CA LEU A 359 -1.35 -18.80 -19.89
C LEU A 359 -2.68 -18.95 -19.15
N ASN A 360 -3.59 -18.00 -19.32
CA ASN A 360 -4.92 -18.06 -18.70
C ASN A 360 -5.77 -19.20 -19.25
N ARG A 361 -5.68 -19.51 -20.57
CA ARG A 361 -6.35 -20.65 -21.18
C ARG A 361 -5.85 -21.98 -20.59
N ARG A 362 -4.51 -22.13 -20.46
CA ARG A 362 -3.90 -23.32 -19.84
C ARG A 362 -4.41 -23.51 -18.40
N PHE A 363 -4.40 -22.42 -17.62
CA PHE A 363 -4.87 -22.46 -16.25
C PHE A 363 -6.36 -22.81 -16.14
N ALA A 364 -7.22 -22.24 -17.00
CA ALA A 364 -8.64 -22.55 -17.02
C ALA A 364 -8.91 -24.05 -17.30
N ALA A 365 -8.22 -24.63 -18.28
CA ALA A 365 -8.32 -26.06 -18.58
C ALA A 365 -7.92 -26.96 -17.38
N LEU A 366 -6.86 -26.60 -16.67
CA LEU A 366 -6.42 -27.31 -15.46
C LEU A 366 -7.45 -27.21 -14.32
N MET A 367 -8.02 -26.03 -14.10
CA MET A 367 -9.07 -25.82 -13.11
C MET A 367 -10.35 -26.61 -13.42
N ASP A 368 -10.74 -26.71 -14.67
CA ASP A 368 -11.89 -27.50 -15.09
C ASP A 368 -11.66 -29.01 -14.88
N SER A 369 -10.45 -29.47 -15.16
CA SER A 369 -10.05 -30.87 -14.89
C SER A 369 -10.04 -31.18 -13.39
N LEU A 370 -9.57 -30.24 -12.56
CA LEU A 370 -9.56 -30.38 -11.09
C LEU A 370 -10.99 -30.47 -10.53
N LYS A 371 -11.90 -29.60 -11.01
CA LYS A 371 -13.31 -29.62 -10.61
C LYS A 371 -14.00 -30.95 -10.98
N LYS A 372 -13.79 -31.45 -12.19
CA LYS A 372 -14.36 -32.75 -12.64
C LYS A 372 -13.90 -33.90 -11.75
N ARG A 373 -12.60 -33.94 -11.37
CA ARG A 373 -12.08 -34.94 -10.42
C ARG A 373 -12.74 -34.88 -9.06
N ALA A 374 -12.90 -33.65 -8.52
CA ALA A 374 -13.56 -33.45 -7.22
C ALA A 374 -15.05 -33.88 -7.21
N THR A 375 -15.72 -33.85 -8.38
CA THR A 375 -17.12 -34.30 -8.53
C THR A 375 -17.23 -35.82 -8.67
N LEU A 376 -16.19 -36.47 -9.20
CA LEU A 376 -16.18 -37.95 -9.38
C LEU A 376 -15.80 -38.70 -8.08
N ILE A 377 -15.25 -38.02 -7.09
CA ILE A 377 -14.84 -38.59 -5.78
C ILE A 377 -15.95 -38.46 -4.73
N LYS A 378 -16.99 -37.68 -5.01
CA LYS A 378 -18.22 -37.56 -4.20
C LYS A 378 -19.26 -38.55 -4.70
#